data_c035e4502293a217572bd096bd4bd340
#
_entry.id   c035e4502293a217572bd096bd4bd340
#
_cell.length_a   1.000
_cell.length_b   1.000
_cell.length_c   1.000
_cell.angle_alpha   90.00
_cell.angle_beta   90.00
_cell.angle_gamma   90.00
#
_symmetry.space_group_name_H-M   'P 1'
#
loop_
_entity.id
_entity.type
_entity.pdbx_description
1 polymer ?
#
loop_
_entity_poly.entity_id
_entity_poly.type
_entity_poly.pdbx_seq_one_letter_code
_entity_poly.pdbx_strand_id
1 'polypeptide(L)'
;LLPSVMKMVKVFVAIKRRLRPGDKMSGRHGNKGVVSKIVPVEDMPYRENGKPVDIVLNPLGVPSRMNVGQILETHLGWACKEFGENIKKLINENQNKIEKNEKISSFLKSVYGKEIFDEKVDKLNKTEFKDLCENLQNGIPIATPVFDGAKENDVTNMLKLSKLPGSGQTYLWDGRTGEKFDRPVTVGIIYMLKLHHLVEDKIHARSTGPYSLVTQQPLGGKAQLGGQRFGEMEVWALEAYGAAYTLQEILTVKSDDVAGRVKVYETIVKGEENFESGIPESFNVLVKEIKSLALNVELN
;
A
#
# COMPACT_ATOMS: atom_id res chain seq x y z
N LEU A 1 -24.71 31.46 6.16
CA LEU A 1 -24.17 31.45 7.53
C LEU A 1 -25.31 31.20 8.50
N LEU A 2 -25.06 30.48 9.59
CA LEU A 2 -26.02 30.29 10.66
C LEU A 2 -26.31 31.66 11.34
N PRO A 3 -27.51 31.85 11.90
CA PRO A 3 -27.81 33.06 12.71
C PRO A 3 -26.73 33.24 13.78
N SER A 4 -26.28 34.45 14.03
CA SER A 4 -25.19 34.80 14.96
C SER A 4 -23.74 34.55 14.50
N VAL A 5 -23.51 33.94 13.34
CA VAL A 5 -22.15 33.75 12.80
C VAL A 5 -21.78 34.92 11.89
N MET A 6 -20.82 35.74 12.29
CA MET A 6 -20.39 36.92 11.54
C MET A 6 -19.45 36.55 10.37
N LYS A 7 -18.57 35.55 10.56
CA LYS A 7 -17.60 35.14 9.55
C LYS A 7 -17.27 33.64 9.72
N MET A 8 -17.16 32.93 8.60
CA MET A 8 -16.70 31.55 8.57
C MET A 8 -15.44 31.48 7.74
N VAL A 9 -14.38 30.85 8.29
CA VAL A 9 -13.11 30.63 7.61
C VAL A 9 -12.90 29.12 7.46
N LYS A 10 -12.60 28.66 6.24
CA LYS A 10 -12.20 27.29 5.97
C LYS A 10 -10.70 27.26 5.78
N VAL A 11 -10.02 26.47 6.59
CA VAL A 11 -8.58 26.24 6.49
C VAL A 11 -8.34 24.83 5.96
N PHE A 12 -7.56 24.73 4.88
CA PHE A 12 -7.14 23.47 4.30
C PHE A 12 -5.70 23.21 4.71
N VAL A 13 -5.45 22.07 5.35
CA VAL A 13 -4.13 21.65 5.79
C VAL A 13 -3.70 20.43 4.99
N ALA A 14 -2.52 20.52 4.35
CA ALA A 14 -1.90 19.39 3.65
C ALA A 14 -0.93 18.67 4.58
N ILE A 15 -1.08 17.36 4.71
CA ILE A 15 -0.19 16.50 5.50
C ILE A 15 0.46 15.49 4.58
N LYS A 16 1.81 15.49 4.53
CA LYS A 16 2.58 14.50 3.78
C LYS A 16 2.85 13.29 4.65
N ARG A 17 2.08 12.22 4.43
CA ARG A 17 2.24 10.94 5.14
C ARG A 17 3.26 10.05 4.43
N ARG A 18 4.31 9.66 5.14
CA ARG A 18 5.33 8.72 4.63
C ARG A 18 4.74 7.32 4.52
N LEU A 19 5.32 6.51 3.63
CA LEU A 19 4.97 5.09 3.52
C LEU A 19 5.43 4.35 4.78
N ARG A 20 4.55 3.48 5.31
CA ARG A 20 4.83 2.64 6.50
C ARG A 20 4.52 1.18 6.20
N PRO A 21 5.14 0.21 6.89
CA PRO A 21 4.70 -1.17 6.85
C PRO A 21 3.21 -1.28 7.23
N GLY A 22 2.46 -2.06 6.46
CA GLY A 22 1.01 -2.17 6.61
C GLY A 22 0.19 -1.25 5.69
N ASP A 23 0.78 -0.24 5.05
CA ASP A 23 0.12 0.58 4.04
C ASP A 23 -0.14 -0.24 2.76
N LYS A 24 -1.27 0.02 2.12
CA LYS A 24 -1.66 -0.67 0.89
C LYS A 24 -1.15 0.07 -0.33
N MET A 25 -0.46 -0.65 -1.20
CA MET A 25 -0.02 -0.17 -2.51
C MET A 25 -0.60 -1.02 -3.63
N SER A 26 -0.69 -0.45 -4.82
CA SER A 26 -1.18 -1.16 -6.01
C SER A 26 -0.56 -0.56 -7.27
N GLY A 27 -0.32 -1.39 -8.27
CA GLY A 27 -0.14 -0.93 -9.64
C GLY A 27 -1.49 -0.74 -10.34
N ARG A 28 -1.46 -0.65 -11.67
CA ARG A 28 -2.64 -0.47 -12.53
C ARG A 28 -3.25 -1.79 -13.05
N HIS A 29 -2.74 -2.94 -12.61
CA HIS A 29 -3.08 -4.27 -13.13
C HIS A 29 -3.77 -5.16 -12.09
N GLY A 30 -4.40 -4.60 -11.07
CA GLY A 30 -4.99 -5.39 -9.98
C GLY A 30 -3.97 -6.02 -9.04
N ASN A 31 -2.71 -5.66 -9.15
CA ASN A 31 -1.59 -6.12 -8.32
C ASN A 31 -1.53 -5.34 -7.00
N LYS A 32 -2.55 -5.47 -6.18
CA LYS A 32 -2.63 -4.87 -4.86
C LYS A 32 -1.83 -5.68 -3.84
N GLY A 33 -1.18 -4.99 -2.93
CA GLY A 33 -0.41 -5.61 -1.85
C GLY A 33 -0.22 -4.68 -0.67
N VAL A 34 0.20 -5.24 0.44
CA VAL A 34 0.53 -4.52 1.66
C VAL A 34 2.04 -4.46 1.80
N VAL A 35 2.56 -3.30 2.17
CA VAL A 35 4.00 -3.14 2.46
C VAL A 35 4.35 -3.97 3.69
N SER A 36 5.19 -4.98 3.53
CA SER A 36 5.59 -5.88 4.61
C SER A 36 6.78 -5.34 5.40
N LYS A 37 7.78 -4.79 4.70
CA LYS A 37 9.01 -4.28 5.31
C LYS A 37 9.54 -3.09 4.52
N ILE A 38 10.15 -2.15 5.22
CA ILE A 38 10.98 -1.07 4.66
C ILE A 38 12.43 -1.40 5.00
N VAL A 39 13.26 -1.45 3.97
CA VAL A 39 14.65 -1.84 4.05
C VAL A 39 15.52 -0.62 3.72
N PRO A 40 16.66 -0.41 4.37
CA PRO A 40 17.64 0.61 3.97
C PRO A 40 18.09 0.43 2.52
N VAL A 41 18.46 1.52 1.86
CA VAL A 41 18.86 1.50 0.43
C VAL A 41 20.07 0.60 0.19
N GLU A 42 20.98 0.55 1.16
CA GLU A 42 22.20 -0.26 1.12
C GLU A 42 21.93 -1.76 1.10
N ASP A 43 20.84 -2.19 1.75
CA ASP A 43 20.43 -3.60 1.84
C ASP A 43 19.56 -4.05 0.65
N MET A 44 19.15 -3.11 -0.21
CA MET A 44 18.34 -3.43 -1.38
C MET A 44 19.15 -4.08 -2.49
N PRO A 45 18.54 -5.00 -3.25
CA PRO A 45 19.19 -5.56 -4.43
C PRO A 45 19.58 -4.46 -5.43
N TYR A 46 20.72 -4.59 -6.06
CA TYR A 46 21.23 -3.62 -7.01
C TYR A 46 21.67 -4.26 -8.33
N ARG A 47 21.70 -3.45 -9.39
CA ARG A 47 22.15 -3.84 -10.72
C ARG A 47 23.67 -3.71 -10.85
N GLU A 48 24.23 -4.23 -11.93
CA GLU A 48 25.64 -4.12 -12.28
C GLU A 48 26.17 -2.67 -12.29
N ASN A 49 25.31 -1.71 -12.62
CA ASN A 49 25.65 -0.28 -12.58
C ASN A 49 25.59 0.35 -11.18
N GLY A 50 25.42 -0.44 -10.13
CA GLY A 50 25.34 0.00 -8.75
C GLY A 50 24.01 0.67 -8.35
N LYS A 51 23.03 0.79 -9.26
CA LYS A 51 21.72 1.39 -8.94
C LYS A 51 20.85 0.37 -8.20
N PRO A 52 20.41 0.65 -6.97
CA PRO A 52 19.48 -0.23 -6.23
C PRO A 52 18.09 -0.20 -6.84
N VAL A 53 17.30 -1.23 -6.54
CA VAL A 53 15.87 -1.25 -6.84
C VAL A 53 15.08 -0.58 -5.73
N ASP A 54 13.98 0.10 -6.06
CA ASP A 54 13.16 0.82 -5.09
C ASP A 54 12.13 -0.08 -4.41
N ILE A 55 11.63 -1.11 -5.13
CA ILE A 55 10.57 -2.01 -4.66
C ILE A 55 10.89 -3.44 -5.11
N VAL A 56 10.68 -4.40 -4.22
CA VAL A 56 10.70 -5.83 -4.52
C VAL A 56 9.28 -6.36 -4.38
N LEU A 57 8.78 -6.99 -5.44
CA LEU A 57 7.44 -7.56 -5.50
C LEU A 57 7.51 -9.09 -5.44
N ASN A 58 6.53 -9.71 -4.77
CA ASN A 58 6.42 -11.16 -4.72
C ASN A 58 5.97 -11.72 -6.08
N PRO A 59 6.77 -12.56 -6.74
CA PRO A 59 6.44 -13.13 -8.06
C PRO A 59 5.24 -14.07 -8.03
N LEU A 60 4.91 -14.68 -6.89
CA LEU A 60 3.77 -15.58 -6.74
C LEU A 60 2.41 -14.91 -7.00
N GLY A 61 2.35 -13.59 -6.89
CA GLY A 61 1.14 -12.81 -7.18
C GLY A 61 0.81 -12.70 -8.67
N VAL A 62 1.71 -13.07 -9.58
CA VAL A 62 1.51 -12.96 -11.04
C VAL A 62 0.82 -14.19 -11.62
N PRO A 63 1.34 -15.43 -11.44
CA PRO A 63 0.73 -16.62 -12.06
C PRO A 63 -0.69 -16.89 -11.58
N SER A 64 -0.93 -16.76 -10.28
CA SER A 64 -2.24 -17.04 -9.68
C SER A 64 -3.34 -16.05 -10.11
N ARG A 65 -2.97 -14.83 -10.46
CA ARG A 65 -3.91 -13.75 -10.83
C ARG A 65 -3.93 -13.44 -12.32
N MET A 66 -3.09 -14.08 -13.11
CA MET A 66 -3.01 -13.96 -14.58
C MET A 66 -2.88 -12.50 -15.08
N ASN A 67 -2.35 -11.59 -14.27
CA ASN A 67 -2.18 -10.18 -14.60
C ASN A 67 -0.82 -9.92 -15.26
N VAL A 68 -0.59 -10.53 -16.41
CA VAL A 68 0.66 -10.45 -17.17
C VAL A 68 0.98 -9.02 -17.63
N GLY A 69 -0.02 -8.16 -17.79
CA GLY A 69 0.15 -6.76 -18.17
C GLY A 69 1.13 -5.98 -17.30
N GLN A 70 1.27 -6.32 -16.02
CA GLN A 70 2.27 -5.69 -15.15
C GLN A 70 3.71 -6.00 -15.57
N ILE A 71 3.99 -7.18 -16.13
CA ILE A 71 5.32 -7.56 -16.61
C ILE A 71 5.62 -6.79 -17.90
N LEU A 72 4.66 -6.72 -18.82
CA LEU A 72 4.79 -5.95 -20.06
C LEU A 72 5.03 -4.47 -19.77
N GLU A 73 4.29 -3.89 -18.80
CA GLU A 73 4.51 -2.51 -18.33
C GLU A 73 5.92 -2.32 -17.78
N THR A 74 6.40 -3.26 -16.96
CA THR A 74 7.73 -3.21 -16.36
C THR A 74 8.84 -3.24 -17.42
N HIS A 75 8.71 -4.10 -18.42
CA HIS A 75 9.65 -4.17 -19.55
C HIS A 75 9.65 -2.90 -20.39
N LEU A 76 8.47 -2.41 -20.77
CA LEU A 76 8.34 -1.16 -21.54
C LEU A 76 8.87 0.03 -20.75
N GLY A 77 8.56 0.10 -19.45
CA GLY A 77 9.07 1.15 -18.56
C GLY A 77 10.59 1.15 -18.45
N TRP A 78 11.22 -0.04 -18.47
CA TRP A 78 12.68 -0.12 -18.50
C TRP A 78 13.25 0.43 -19.81
N ALA A 79 12.67 0.04 -20.97
CA ALA A 79 13.07 0.57 -22.27
C ALA A 79 12.92 2.10 -22.31
N CYS A 80 11.79 2.63 -21.84
CA CYS A 80 11.53 4.07 -21.80
C CYS A 80 12.54 4.85 -20.95
N LYS A 81 12.96 4.27 -19.83
CA LYS A 81 13.98 4.87 -18.95
C LYS A 81 15.35 4.91 -19.62
N GLU A 82 15.75 3.81 -20.27
CA GLU A 82 17.02 3.71 -20.96
C GLU A 82 17.07 4.64 -22.18
N PHE A 83 15.95 4.83 -22.87
CA PHE A 83 15.86 5.83 -23.93
C PHE A 83 16.14 7.24 -23.42
N GLY A 84 15.60 7.60 -22.25
CA GLY A 84 15.91 8.88 -21.61
C GLY A 84 17.38 9.04 -21.27
N GLU A 85 18.02 8.00 -20.73
CA GLU A 85 19.46 8.01 -20.44
C GLU A 85 20.30 8.14 -21.73
N ASN A 86 19.88 7.52 -22.83
CA ASN A 86 20.54 7.66 -24.12
C ASN A 86 20.40 9.08 -24.69
N ILE A 87 19.22 9.70 -24.58
CA ILE A 87 19.02 11.10 -24.96
C ILE A 87 19.92 12.01 -24.13
N LYS A 88 20.01 11.78 -22.82
CA LYS A 88 20.89 12.54 -21.93
C LYS A 88 22.36 12.44 -22.34
N LYS A 89 22.83 11.25 -22.73
CA LYS A 89 24.20 11.05 -23.24
C LYS A 89 24.42 11.83 -24.53
N LEU A 90 23.47 11.75 -25.47
CA LEU A 90 23.55 12.47 -26.75
C LEU A 90 23.56 14.01 -26.58
N ILE A 91 22.82 14.53 -25.60
CA ILE A 91 22.82 15.95 -25.28
C ILE A 91 24.16 16.38 -24.67
N ASN A 92 24.71 15.58 -23.73
CA ASN A 92 25.99 15.89 -23.08
C ASN A 92 27.18 15.81 -24.05
N GLU A 93 27.16 14.88 -25.01
CA GLU A 93 28.21 14.77 -26.05
C GLU A 93 28.24 15.98 -26.97
N ASN A 94 27.10 16.66 -27.13
CA ASN A 94 26.95 17.79 -28.06
C ASN A 94 26.82 19.14 -27.35
N GLN A 95 27.62 19.40 -26.32
CA GLN A 95 27.57 20.51 -25.36
C GLN A 95 27.36 21.93 -25.93
N ASN A 96 27.40 22.18 -27.27
CA ASN A 96 27.30 23.52 -27.82
C ASN A 96 26.29 23.69 -28.99
N LYS A 97 25.61 22.65 -29.48
CA LYS A 97 24.62 22.76 -30.54
C LYS A 97 23.46 21.79 -30.33
N ILE A 98 22.51 22.16 -29.44
CA ILE A 98 21.18 21.56 -29.39
C ILE A 98 20.30 22.11 -30.55
N GLU A 99 20.91 22.35 -31.66
CA GLU A 99 20.18 22.53 -32.91
C GLU A 99 19.75 21.14 -33.38
N LYS A 100 18.51 21.00 -33.89
CA LYS A 100 17.89 19.73 -34.38
C LYS A 100 18.97 18.70 -34.75
N ASN A 101 19.43 17.95 -33.73
CA ASN A 101 20.51 16.99 -33.94
C ASN A 101 19.92 15.82 -34.69
N GLU A 102 20.38 15.58 -35.92
CA GLU A 102 19.90 14.52 -36.79
C GLU A 102 19.89 13.16 -36.09
N LYS A 103 20.85 12.93 -35.18
CA LYS A 103 20.92 11.70 -34.35
C LYS A 103 19.76 11.59 -33.35
N ILE A 104 19.40 12.68 -32.65
CA ILE A 104 18.27 12.68 -31.71
C ILE A 104 16.97 12.59 -32.52
N SER A 105 16.84 13.31 -33.60
CA SER A 105 15.66 13.26 -34.47
C SER A 105 15.44 11.86 -35.07
N SER A 106 16.50 11.22 -35.57
CA SER A 106 16.42 9.85 -36.10
C SER A 106 16.08 8.83 -35.03
N PHE A 107 16.60 9.03 -33.81
CA PHE A 107 16.27 8.19 -32.64
C PHE A 107 14.82 8.36 -32.23
N LEU A 108 14.32 9.58 -32.08
CA LEU A 108 12.91 9.84 -31.74
C LEU A 108 11.97 9.32 -32.84
N LYS A 109 12.38 9.41 -34.10
CA LYS A 109 11.63 8.85 -35.25
C LYS A 109 11.53 7.32 -35.18
N SER A 110 12.56 6.63 -34.68
CA SER A 110 12.53 5.18 -34.51
C SER A 110 11.65 4.75 -33.31
N VAL A 111 11.50 5.60 -32.29
CA VAL A 111 10.70 5.31 -31.09
C VAL A 111 9.22 5.64 -31.31
N TYR A 112 8.90 6.82 -31.78
CA TYR A 112 7.52 7.28 -31.97
C TYR A 112 6.88 6.89 -33.29
N GLY A 113 7.69 6.43 -34.26
CA GLY A 113 7.25 6.20 -35.64
C GLY A 113 7.32 7.46 -36.50
N LYS A 114 7.33 7.26 -37.83
CA LYS A 114 7.48 8.37 -38.80
C LYS A 114 6.30 9.33 -38.73
N GLU A 115 5.07 8.80 -38.70
CA GLU A 115 3.85 9.61 -38.76
C GLU A 115 3.72 10.59 -37.58
N ILE A 116 3.87 10.11 -36.37
CA ILE A 116 3.78 10.92 -35.14
C ILE A 116 4.93 11.94 -35.08
N PHE A 117 6.13 11.53 -35.49
CA PHE A 117 7.30 12.41 -35.53
C PHE A 117 7.10 13.58 -36.49
N ASP A 118 6.71 13.30 -37.75
CA ASP A 118 6.52 14.30 -38.79
C ASP A 118 5.31 15.23 -38.47
N GLU A 119 4.29 14.74 -37.75
CA GLU A 119 3.13 15.54 -37.37
C GLU A 119 3.41 16.45 -36.17
N LYS A 120 4.10 15.98 -35.13
CA LYS A 120 4.22 16.66 -33.83
C LYS A 120 5.61 17.20 -33.54
N VAL A 121 6.66 16.47 -33.88
CA VAL A 121 8.03 16.82 -33.48
C VAL A 121 8.73 17.67 -34.51
N ASP A 122 8.53 17.40 -35.82
CA ASP A 122 9.20 18.14 -36.88
C ASP A 122 8.73 19.60 -37.00
N LYS A 123 7.49 19.88 -36.57
CA LYS A 123 6.91 21.24 -36.58
C LYS A 123 7.36 22.12 -35.41
N LEU A 124 8.09 21.57 -34.43
CA LEU A 124 8.55 22.31 -33.26
C LEU A 124 9.66 23.32 -33.60
N ASN A 125 9.61 24.48 -32.95
CA ASN A 125 10.67 25.45 -32.98
C ASN A 125 11.94 24.94 -32.29
N LYS A 126 13.10 25.56 -32.52
CA LYS A 126 14.37 25.16 -31.89
C LYS A 126 14.32 25.19 -30.36
N THR A 127 13.66 26.17 -29.77
CA THR A 127 13.47 26.30 -28.33
C THR A 127 12.56 25.19 -27.77
N GLU A 128 11.42 24.97 -28.43
CA GLU A 128 10.47 23.92 -28.01
C GLU A 128 11.07 22.51 -28.16
N PHE A 129 11.88 22.28 -29.18
CA PHE A 129 12.59 21.01 -29.38
C PHE A 129 13.64 20.80 -28.28
N LYS A 130 14.32 21.85 -27.81
CA LYS A 130 15.25 21.79 -26.67
C LYS A 130 14.52 21.44 -25.39
N ASP A 131 13.42 22.12 -25.12
CA ASP A 131 12.58 21.88 -23.94
C ASP A 131 12.03 20.45 -23.94
N LEU A 132 11.61 19.95 -25.13
CA LEU A 132 11.20 18.55 -25.29
C LEU A 132 12.33 17.60 -24.95
N CYS A 133 13.54 17.81 -25.48
CA CYS A 133 14.70 16.96 -25.21
C CYS A 133 15.10 16.99 -23.72
N GLU A 134 15.02 18.13 -23.06
CA GLU A 134 15.27 18.26 -21.61
C GLU A 134 14.25 17.47 -20.80
N ASN A 135 12.97 17.53 -21.14
CA ASN A 135 11.92 16.76 -20.50
C ASN A 135 12.06 15.25 -20.69
N LEU A 136 12.53 14.81 -21.85
CA LEU A 136 12.71 13.39 -22.18
C LEU A 136 13.95 12.76 -21.52
N GLN A 137 14.86 13.52 -20.92
CA GLN A 137 16.05 12.98 -20.23
C GLN A 137 15.69 12.02 -19.07
N ASN A 138 14.55 12.22 -18.44
CA ASN A 138 14.09 11.39 -17.32
C ASN A 138 13.39 10.10 -17.75
N GLY A 139 13.13 9.94 -19.04
CA GLY A 139 12.45 8.82 -19.66
C GLY A 139 11.42 9.29 -20.68
N ILE A 140 11.14 8.44 -21.66
CA ILE A 140 10.15 8.73 -22.70
C ILE A 140 8.77 8.30 -22.22
N PRO A 141 7.78 9.21 -22.11
CA PRO A 141 6.42 8.84 -21.77
C PRO A 141 5.74 8.13 -22.95
N ILE A 142 5.19 6.97 -22.71
CA ILE A 142 4.38 6.22 -23.67
C ILE A 142 3.01 5.98 -23.07
N ALA A 143 1.95 6.30 -23.82
CA ALA A 143 0.58 5.99 -23.49
C ALA A 143 0.00 5.07 -24.55
N THR A 144 -0.74 4.05 -24.09
CA THR A 144 -1.44 3.12 -24.98
C THR A 144 -2.95 3.18 -24.72
N PRO A 145 -3.80 3.15 -25.74
CA PRO A 145 -5.26 3.02 -25.58
C PRO A 145 -5.61 1.70 -24.88
N VAL A 146 -6.75 1.66 -24.22
CA VAL A 146 -7.18 0.48 -23.42
C VAL A 146 -7.39 -0.76 -24.28
N PHE A 147 -7.94 -0.60 -25.48
CA PHE A 147 -8.26 -1.72 -26.39
C PHE A 147 -7.30 -1.85 -27.58
N ASP A 148 -6.39 -0.92 -27.76
CA ASP A 148 -5.36 -0.92 -28.80
C ASP A 148 -3.99 -0.67 -28.14
N GLY A 149 -3.65 -1.52 -27.18
CA GLY A 149 -2.42 -1.46 -26.41
C GLY A 149 -1.23 -2.05 -27.16
N ALA A 150 -0.04 -1.85 -26.59
CA ALA A 150 1.19 -2.43 -27.12
C ALA A 150 1.13 -3.96 -27.09
N LYS A 151 1.50 -4.59 -28.21
CA LYS A 151 1.62 -6.04 -28.32
C LYS A 151 2.99 -6.49 -27.82
N GLU A 152 3.13 -7.78 -27.54
CA GLU A 152 4.40 -8.38 -27.08
C GLU A 152 5.57 -8.07 -28.03
N ASN A 153 5.31 -8.13 -29.34
CA ASN A 153 6.32 -7.82 -30.37
C ASN A 153 6.78 -6.36 -30.28
N ASP A 154 5.88 -5.42 -29.99
CA ASP A 154 6.22 -4.00 -29.87
C ASP A 154 7.11 -3.76 -28.66
N VAL A 155 6.78 -4.38 -27.52
CA VAL A 155 7.60 -4.31 -26.30
C VAL A 155 8.98 -4.92 -26.53
N THR A 156 9.06 -6.06 -27.19
CA THR A 156 10.33 -6.73 -27.52
C THR A 156 11.19 -5.89 -28.48
N ASN A 157 10.57 -5.23 -29.45
CA ASN A 157 11.26 -4.32 -30.35
C ASN A 157 11.80 -3.08 -29.61
N MET A 158 11.04 -2.51 -28.68
CA MET A 158 11.50 -1.41 -27.83
C MET A 158 12.67 -1.79 -26.95
N LEU A 159 12.67 -3.01 -26.36
CA LEU A 159 13.81 -3.52 -25.61
C LEU A 159 15.06 -3.66 -26.50
N LYS A 160 14.91 -4.17 -27.71
CA LYS A 160 16.04 -4.27 -28.67
C LYS A 160 16.59 -2.90 -29.06
N LEU A 161 15.71 -1.92 -29.35
CA LEU A 161 16.10 -0.54 -29.67
C LEU A 161 16.86 0.13 -28.51
N SER A 162 16.51 -0.16 -27.27
CA SER A 162 17.22 0.31 -26.08
C SER A 162 18.50 -0.45 -25.76
N LYS A 163 18.86 -1.50 -26.55
CA LYS A 163 20.00 -2.40 -26.32
C LYS A 163 19.88 -3.20 -25.01
N LEU A 164 18.67 -3.43 -24.55
CA LEU A 164 18.38 -4.25 -23.38
C LEU A 164 18.16 -5.73 -23.78
N PRO A 165 18.33 -6.67 -22.83
CA PRO A 165 18.03 -8.08 -23.07
C PRO A 165 16.56 -8.25 -23.50
N GLY A 166 16.29 -8.96 -24.57
CA GLY A 166 14.94 -9.20 -25.08
C GLY A 166 14.03 -9.97 -24.09
N SER A 167 14.61 -10.64 -23.12
CA SER A 167 13.88 -11.30 -22.02
C SER A 167 13.36 -10.33 -20.95
N GLY A 168 13.83 -9.08 -20.94
CA GLY A 168 13.52 -8.12 -19.86
C GLY A 168 14.07 -8.50 -18.49
N GLN A 169 15.03 -9.42 -18.44
CA GLN A 169 15.65 -9.90 -17.22
C GLN A 169 17.11 -9.48 -17.13
N THR A 170 17.58 -9.26 -15.92
CA THR A 170 18.99 -8.95 -15.65
C THR A 170 19.45 -9.63 -14.36
N TYR A 171 20.75 -9.74 -14.18
CA TYR A 171 21.31 -10.20 -12.92
C TYR A 171 21.32 -9.06 -11.90
N LEU A 172 20.98 -9.40 -10.68
CA LEU A 172 21.06 -8.52 -9.52
C LEU A 172 22.05 -9.08 -8.52
N TRP A 173 22.52 -8.22 -7.62
CA TRP A 173 23.33 -8.52 -6.47
C TRP A 173 22.57 -8.21 -5.20
N ASP A 174 22.70 -9.05 -4.19
CA ASP A 174 22.09 -8.81 -2.87
C ASP A 174 22.87 -7.68 -2.17
N GLY A 175 22.17 -6.63 -1.73
CA GLY A 175 22.77 -5.51 -1.02
C GLY A 175 23.40 -5.89 0.32
N ARG A 176 22.96 -6.98 0.94
CA ARG A 176 23.45 -7.41 2.25
C ARG A 176 24.70 -8.30 2.17
N THR A 177 24.73 -9.24 1.22
CA THR A 177 25.82 -10.19 1.07
C THR A 177 26.82 -9.78 -0.01
N GLY A 178 26.39 -8.95 -0.96
CA GLY A 178 27.17 -8.61 -2.15
C GLY A 178 27.23 -9.72 -3.19
N GLU A 179 26.54 -10.83 -2.96
CA GLU A 179 26.54 -11.99 -3.86
C GLU A 179 25.60 -11.78 -5.04
N LYS A 180 25.98 -12.32 -6.18
CA LYS A 180 25.15 -12.32 -7.38
C LYS A 180 24.03 -13.36 -7.24
N PHE A 181 22.82 -13.02 -7.67
CA PHE A 181 21.72 -13.97 -7.71
C PHE A 181 21.98 -15.07 -8.74
N ASP A 182 21.59 -16.30 -8.41
CA ASP A 182 21.79 -17.49 -9.27
C ASP A 182 21.05 -17.38 -10.60
N ARG A 183 19.91 -16.70 -10.61
CA ARG A 183 19.04 -16.56 -11.79
C ARG A 183 18.81 -15.10 -12.14
N PRO A 184 18.64 -14.78 -13.44
CA PRO A 184 18.26 -13.45 -13.85
C PRO A 184 16.84 -13.12 -13.34
N VAL A 185 16.63 -11.88 -12.95
CA VAL A 185 15.39 -11.36 -12.37
C VAL A 185 14.76 -10.34 -13.32
N THR A 186 13.44 -10.33 -13.41
CA THR A 186 12.69 -9.29 -14.13
C THR A 186 12.79 -7.98 -13.37
N VAL A 187 13.39 -6.98 -14.00
CA VAL A 187 13.60 -5.63 -13.44
C VAL A 187 13.15 -4.60 -14.45
N GLY A 188 12.51 -3.54 -13.99
CA GLY A 188 12.08 -2.45 -14.86
C GLY A 188 11.43 -1.33 -14.07
N ILE A 189 10.67 -0.50 -14.75
CA ILE A 189 9.95 0.63 -14.17
C ILE A 189 8.46 0.39 -14.30
N ILE A 190 7.75 0.49 -13.19
CA ILE A 190 6.30 0.32 -13.11
C ILE A 190 5.69 1.49 -12.35
N TYR A 191 4.46 1.86 -12.71
CA TYR A 191 3.71 2.90 -12.03
C TYR A 191 3.01 2.33 -10.80
N MET A 192 3.36 2.84 -9.61
CA MET A 192 2.81 2.38 -8.35
C MET A 192 2.01 3.48 -7.65
N LEU A 193 0.89 3.09 -7.08
CA LEU A 193 -0.05 3.96 -6.36
C LEU A 193 -0.06 3.59 -4.89
N LYS A 194 0.00 4.58 -4.01
CA LYS A 194 -0.33 4.43 -2.60
C LYS A 194 -1.84 4.61 -2.44
N LEU A 195 -2.53 3.57 -1.96
CA LEU A 195 -3.98 3.62 -1.76
C LEU A 195 -4.31 4.26 -0.41
N HIS A 196 -5.49 4.88 -0.30
CA HIS A 196 -5.94 5.54 0.93
C HIS A 196 -6.42 4.54 2.01
N HIS A 197 -5.79 3.36 2.05
CA HIS A 197 -5.94 2.36 3.10
C HIS A 197 -4.67 2.33 3.94
N LEU A 198 -4.47 3.39 4.70
CA LEU A 198 -3.29 3.58 5.52
C LEU A 198 -3.43 2.82 6.84
N VAL A 199 -2.35 2.21 7.29
CA VAL A 199 -2.31 1.47 8.57
C VAL A 199 -2.62 2.38 9.75
N GLU A 200 -2.17 3.63 9.70
CA GLU A 200 -2.39 4.63 10.74
C GLU A 200 -3.86 4.91 11.01
N ASP A 201 -4.68 4.86 9.97
CA ASP A 201 -6.13 5.08 10.08
C ASP A 201 -6.88 3.83 10.60
N LYS A 202 -6.25 2.66 10.54
CA LYS A 202 -6.85 1.36 10.89
C LYS A 202 -6.32 0.76 12.20
N ILE A 203 -5.10 1.06 12.58
CA ILE A 203 -4.53 0.57 13.84
C ILE A 203 -5.35 1.11 15.00
N HIS A 204 -5.77 0.21 15.88
CA HIS A 204 -6.59 0.55 17.01
C HIS A 204 -6.25 -0.34 18.20
N ALA A 205 -6.19 0.26 19.39
CA ALA A 205 -6.02 -0.42 20.66
C ALA A 205 -6.90 0.25 21.71
N ARG A 206 -7.30 -0.51 22.71
CA ARG A 206 -8.11 -0.04 23.82
C ARG A 206 -7.60 -0.67 25.13
N SER A 207 -7.50 0.14 26.17
CA SER A 207 -7.43 -0.33 27.56
C SER A 207 -8.77 -0.14 28.25
N THR A 208 -9.12 1.10 28.57
CA THR A 208 -10.44 1.53 29.07
C THR A 208 -11.03 2.55 28.12
N GLY A 209 -12.35 2.68 28.11
CA GLY A 209 -13.04 3.63 27.24
C GLY A 209 -14.53 3.69 27.58
N PRO A 210 -15.34 4.32 26.73
CA PRO A 210 -16.78 4.44 26.95
C PRO A 210 -17.50 3.09 26.83
N TYR A 211 -18.57 2.95 27.58
CA TYR A 211 -19.43 1.77 27.65
C TYR A 211 -20.87 2.14 27.28
N SER A 212 -21.64 1.14 26.82
CA SER A 212 -23.09 1.30 26.59
C SER A 212 -23.81 1.55 27.90
N LEU A 213 -24.83 2.39 27.89
CA LEU A 213 -25.61 2.72 29.09
C LEU A 213 -26.43 1.53 29.59
N VAL A 214 -27.02 0.75 28.71
CA VAL A 214 -27.93 -0.36 29.09
C VAL A 214 -27.17 -1.63 29.42
N THR A 215 -26.34 -2.09 28.50
CA THR A 215 -25.66 -3.38 28.64
C THR A 215 -24.31 -3.29 29.34
N GLN A 216 -23.78 -2.08 29.57
CA GLN A 216 -22.45 -1.84 30.14
C GLN A 216 -21.30 -2.51 29.35
N GLN A 217 -21.55 -2.88 28.11
CA GLN A 217 -20.53 -3.44 27.21
C GLN A 217 -19.69 -2.33 26.57
N PRO A 218 -18.42 -2.60 26.21
CA PRO A 218 -17.62 -1.65 25.45
C PRO A 218 -18.29 -1.26 24.14
N LEU A 219 -18.26 0.02 23.80
CA LEU A 219 -18.73 0.48 22.49
C LEU A 219 -17.87 -0.10 21.36
N GLY A 220 -18.40 -0.15 20.14
CA GLY A 220 -17.67 -0.58 18.95
C GLY A 220 -17.09 0.60 18.17
N GLY A 221 -16.06 0.32 17.35
CA GLY A 221 -15.49 1.27 16.41
C GLY A 221 -14.32 2.11 16.94
N LYS A 222 -13.37 2.39 16.06
CA LYS A 222 -12.15 3.15 16.37
C LYS A 222 -12.45 4.59 16.81
N ALA A 223 -13.43 5.24 16.18
CA ALA A 223 -13.78 6.65 16.47
C ALA A 223 -14.27 6.85 17.89
N GLN A 224 -14.87 5.82 18.50
CA GLN A 224 -15.42 5.84 19.85
C GLN A 224 -14.47 5.20 20.88
N LEU A 225 -13.23 4.95 20.54
CA LEU A 225 -12.31 4.15 21.37
C LEU A 225 -12.93 2.82 21.80
N GLY A 226 -13.64 2.18 20.88
CA GLY A 226 -14.38 0.94 21.13
C GLY A 226 -13.48 -0.30 21.21
N GLY A 227 -14.04 -1.37 21.74
CA GLY A 227 -13.40 -2.69 21.80
C GLY A 227 -13.64 -3.51 20.54
N GLN A 228 -12.89 -4.61 20.42
CA GLN A 228 -13.11 -5.60 19.38
C GLN A 228 -14.31 -6.48 19.75
N ARG A 229 -15.07 -6.90 18.74
CA ARG A 229 -16.18 -7.85 18.96
C ARG A 229 -15.62 -9.26 19.11
N PHE A 230 -15.91 -9.88 20.24
CA PHE A 230 -15.68 -11.31 20.46
C PHE A 230 -16.99 -12.04 20.17
N GLY A 231 -17.09 -12.60 18.96
CA GLY A 231 -18.34 -13.23 18.47
C GLY A 231 -18.53 -14.65 18.98
N GLU A 232 -19.64 -15.26 18.57
CA GLU A 232 -20.00 -16.63 18.97
C GLU A 232 -18.97 -17.67 18.50
N MET A 233 -18.44 -17.51 17.27
CA MET A 233 -17.43 -18.43 16.74
C MET A 233 -16.10 -18.37 17.51
N GLU A 234 -15.70 -17.20 17.97
CA GLU A 234 -14.51 -17.02 18.80
C GLU A 234 -14.68 -17.66 20.19
N VAL A 235 -15.90 -17.64 20.73
CA VAL A 235 -16.25 -18.37 21.97
C VAL A 235 -16.09 -19.88 21.75
N TRP A 236 -16.59 -20.42 20.67
CA TRP A 236 -16.41 -21.84 20.32
C TRP A 236 -14.95 -22.25 20.21
N ALA A 237 -14.11 -21.37 19.69
CA ALA A 237 -12.67 -21.63 19.61
C ALA A 237 -12.03 -21.77 20.98
N LEU A 238 -12.38 -20.93 21.96
CA LEU A 238 -11.90 -21.03 23.33
C LEU A 238 -12.46 -22.26 24.06
N GLU A 239 -13.72 -22.62 23.82
CA GLU A 239 -14.32 -23.85 24.33
C GLU A 239 -13.58 -25.09 23.82
N ALA A 240 -13.24 -25.11 22.52
CA ALA A 240 -12.48 -26.21 21.91
C ALA A 240 -11.09 -26.39 22.53
N TYR A 241 -10.45 -25.29 22.96
CA TYR A 241 -9.17 -25.34 23.70
C TYR A 241 -9.33 -25.67 25.19
N GLY A 242 -10.57 -25.66 25.73
CA GLY A 242 -10.81 -25.83 27.13
C GLY A 242 -10.29 -24.67 28.01
N ALA A 243 -10.14 -23.48 27.43
CA ALA A 243 -9.62 -22.30 28.12
C ALA A 243 -10.73 -21.56 28.91
N ALA A 244 -11.26 -22.19 29.93
CA ALA A 244 -12.43 -21.71 30.68
C ALA A 244 -12.17 -20.37 31.39
N TYR A 245 -11.04 -20.21 32.06
CA TYR A 245 -10.69 -18.97 32.77
C TYR A 245 -10.51 -17.79 31.83
N THR A 246 -9.87 -18.00 30.66
CA THR A 246 -9.72 -16.96 29.64
C THR A 246 -11.08 -16.53 29.08
N LEU A 247 -11.97 -17.49 28.83
CA LEU A 247 -13.33 -17.21 28.38
C LEU A 247 -14.12 -16.42 29.43
N GLN A 248 -14.05 -16.82 30.69
CA GLN A 248 -14.70 -16.13 31.82
C GLN A 248 -14.19 -14.69 31.92
N GLU A 249 -12.89 -14.47 31.88
CA GLU A 249 -12.28 -13.14 31.92
C GLU A 249 -12.79 -12.24 30.77
N ILE A 250 -12.84 -12.75 29.54
CA ILE A 250 -13.29 -11.99 28.35
C ILE A 250 -14.78 -11.62 28.49
N LEU A 251 -15.60 -12.52 28.96
CA LEU A 251 -17.05 -12.33 29.08
C LEU A 251 -17.46 -11.45 30.29
N THR A 252 -16.69 -11.39 31.35
CA THR A 252 -17.04 -10.69 32.58
C THR A 252 -16.22 -9.41 32.77
N VAL A 253 -15.03 -9.51 33.32
CA VAL A 253 -14.23 -8.36 33.79
C VAL A 253 -13.70 -7.49 32.65
N LYS A 254 -13.53 -8.02 31.46
CA LYS A 254 -13.15 -7.24 30.26
C LYS A 254 -14.35 -6.65 29.53
N SER A 255 -15.57 -7.04 29.86
CA SER A 255 -16.77 -6.63 29.14
C SER A 255 -17.74 -5.86 30.06
N ASP A 256 -18.69 -6.54 30.69
CA ASP A 256 -19.88 -5.93 31.26
C ASP A 256 -20.01 -6.09 32.82
N ASP A 257 -19.05 -6.68 33.48
CA ASP A 257 -18.99 -6.69 34.95
C ASP A 257 -18.42 -5.37 35.49
N VAL A 258 -19.30 -4.47 35.93
CA VAL A 258 -18.93 -3.13 36.38
C VAL A 258 -18.06 -3.17 37.65
N ALA A 259 -18.39 -4.02 38.63
CA ALA A 259 -17.64 -4.14 39.85
C ALA A 259 -16.30 -4.87 39.62
N GLY A 260 -16.31 -5.92 38.83
CA GLY A 260 -15.11 -6.70 38.50
C GLY A 260 -14.06 -5.88 37.72
N ARG A 261 -14.48 -4.98 36.82
CA ARG A 261 -13.55 -4.09 36.13
C ARG A 261 -12.71 -3.24 37.07
N VAL A 262 -13.34 -2.65 38.09
CA VAL A 262 -12.64 -1.80 39.04
C VAL A 262 -11.67 -2.64 39.89
N LYS A 263 -12.13 -3.80 40.38
CA LYS A 263 -11.30 -4.72 41.19
C LYS A 263 -10.06 -5.18 40.40
N VAL A 264 -10.22 -5.55 39.12
CA VAL A 264 -9.08 -5.99 38.27
C VAL A 264 -8.02 -4.90 38.12
N TYR A 265 -8.42 -3.66 37.90
CA TYR A 265 -7.44 -2.57 37.87
C TYR A 265 -6.76 -2.34 39.21
N GLU A 266 -7.50 -2.47 40.28
CA GLU A 266 -6.95 -2.36 41.64
C GLU A 266 -5.93 -3.48 41.93
N THR A 267 -6.24 -4.73 41.58
CA THR A 267 -5.33 -5.88 41.75
C THR A 267 -4.06 -5.75 40.89
N ILE A 268 -4.20 -5.27 39.62
CA ILE A 268 -3.04 -5.01 38.77
C ILE A 268 -2.13 -3.93 39.36
N VAL A 269 -2.70 -2.85 39.89
CA VAL A 269 -1.91 -1.78 40.54
C VAL A 269 -1.22 -2.26 41.80
N LYS A 270 -1.90 -3.14 42.59
CA LYS A 270 -1.33 -3.74 43.81
C LYS A 270 -0.32 -4.85 43.51
N GLY A 271 -0.30 -5.41 42.29
CA GLY A 271 0.53 -6.57 41.93
C GLY A 271 -0.03 -7.90 42.45
N GLU A 272 -1.32 -7.97 42.76
CA GLU A 272 -2.02 -9.20 43.16
C GLU A 272 -2.45 -9.98 41.90
N GLU A 273 -2.44 -11.32 41.98
CA GLU A 273 -2.76 -12.18 40.82
C GLU A 273 -4.22 -12.68 40.81
N ASN A 274 -4.93 -12.61 41.94
CA ASN A 274 -6.28 -13.14 42.09
C ASN A 274 -7.34 -12.06 41.94
N PHE A 275 -8.34 -12.34 41.12
CA PHE A 275 -9.54 -11.52 41.00
C PHE A 275 -10.80 -12.40 41.04
N GLU A 276 -11.87 -11.90 41.63
CA GLU A 276 -13.18 -12.52 41.61
C GLU A 276 -14.03 -11.87 40.51
N SER A 277 -14.62 -12.69 39.64
CA SER A 277 -15.59 -12.23 38.67
C SER A 277 -16.98 -12.10 39.27
N GLY A 278 -17.69 -11.04 38.92
CA GLY A 278 -19.09 -10.83 39.31
C GLY A 278 -20.07 -11.36 38.26
N ILE A 279 -21.33 -10.96 38.40
CA ILE A 279 -22.39 -11.28 37.42
C ILE A 279 -22.38 -10.22 36.32
N PRO A 280 -22.39 -10.62 35.02
CA PRO A 280 -22.49 -9.71 33.90
C PRO A 280 -23.78 -8.87 33.94
N GLU A 281 -23.67 -7.56 33.67
CA GLU A 281 -24.84 -6.67 33.68
C GLU A 281 -25.86 -7.01 32.57
N SER A 282 -25.37 -7.55 31.44
CA SER A 282 -26.24 -8.07 30.38
C SER A 282 -27.15 -9.18 30.83
N PHE A 283 -26.69 -10.02 31.76
CA PHE A 283 -27.52 -11.05 32.39
C PHE A 283 -28.60 -10.45 33.31
N ASN A 284 -28.28 -9.40 34.06
CA ASN A 284 -29.24 -8.67 34.87
C ASN A 284 -30.35 -8.06 33.99
N VAL A 285 -30.00 -7.50 32.86
CA VAL A 285 -30.94 -6.98 31.88
C VAL A 285 -31.86 -8.09 31.38
N LEU A 286 -31.30 -9.24 30.98
CA LEU A 286 -32.09 -10.39 30.55
C LEU A 286 -33.08 -10.86 31.61
N VAL A 287 -32.66 -10.98 32.88
CA VAL A 287 -33.54 -11.35 33.98
C VAL A 287 -34.68 -10.34 34.13
N LYS A 288 -34.41 -9.02 34.01
CA LYS A 288 -35.45 -8.00 34.07
C LYS A 288 -36.43 -8.09 32.88
N GLU A 289 -35.94 -8.35 31.69
CA GLU A 289 -36.78 -8.55 30.51
C GLU A 289 -37.68 -9.78 30.67
N ILE A 290 -37.16 -10.91 31.17
CA ILE A 290 -37.96 -12.12 31.44
C ILE A 290 -39.03 -11.83 32.52
N LYS A 291 -38.69 -11.13 33.59
CA LYS A 291 -39.64 -10.72 34.62
C LYS A 291 -40.73 -9.79 34.06
N SER A 292 -40.40 -8.94 33.08
CA SER A 292 -41.39 -8.08 32.41
C SER A 292 -42.46 -8.88 31.63
N LEU A 293 -42.11 -10.08 31.19
CA LEU A 293 -43.03 -11.02 30.55
C LEU A 293 -43.87 -11.84 31.57
N ALA A 294 -43.90 -11.44 32.84
CA ALA A 294 -44.56 -12.10 33.94
C ALA A 294 -44.02 -13.50 34.29
N LEU A 295 -42.79 -13.81 33.88
CA LEU A 295 -42.10 -15.03 34.27
C LEU A 295 -41.23 -14.77 35.51
N ASN A 296 -41.34 -15.61 36.54
CA ASN A 296 -40.47 -15.48 37.70
C ASN A 296 -39.14 -16.20 37.46
N VAL A 297 -38.03 -15.50 37.75
CA VAL A 297 -36.68 -16.04 37.67
C VAL A 297 -36.03 -15.77 39.02
N GLU A 298 -35.63 -16.82 39.74
CA GLU A 298 -34.90 -16.78 40.99
C GLU A 298 -33.53 -17.39 40.79
N LEU A 299 -32.53 -16.71 41.30
CA LEU A 299 -31.13 -17.16 41.29
C LEU A 299 -30.84 -17.71 42.70
N ASN A 300 -30.58 -19.00 42.82
CA ASN A 300 -30.24 -19.68 44.05
C ASN A 300 -28.73 -19.73 44.28
#